data_c672d3bcd8436e6d3a96e5e1d3ce09ec
#
_entry.id   c672d3bcd8436e6d3a96e5e1d3ce09ec
#
_cell.length_a   1.000
_cell.length_b   1.000
_cell.length_c   1.000
_cell.angle_alpha   90.00
_cell.angle_beta   90.00
_cell.angle_gamma   90.00
#
_symmetry.space_group_name_H-M   'P 1'
#
loop_
_entity.id
_entity.type
_entity.pdbx_description
1 polymer ?
#
loop_
_entity_poly.entity_id
_entity_poly.type
_entity_poly.pdbx_seq_one_letter_code
_entity_poly.pdbx_strand_id
1 'polypeptide(L)'
;SSAASDVYKRQAHGEADGRDVYLDGQVSGTVYHGGEQLNQLLAASIERFLLTNPLHPEVFPGLRKMEAEVVSMVLQMYHAPVGAAGTTTSGGTESILMAVLAMREWGRAERGITRPEIVVPSSAHVAFDKAGHYFGVIVRRVPVDRLTRKVQIRAMERAINANTVLLVGSAPNFPDGM
;
A
#
# COMPACT_ATOMS: atom_id res chain seq x y z
N SER A 1 -26.35 12.46 25.94
CA SER A 1 -24.94 12.47 25.55
C SER A 1 -24.22 11.14 25.79
N SER A 2 -24.57 10.35 26.82
CA SER A 2 -23.92 9.06 27.08
C SER A 2 -24.34 7.98 26.06
N ALA A 3 -25.60 7.89 25.68
CA ALA A 3 -26.10 6.87 24.76
C ALA A 3 -25.50 6.97 23.34
N ALA A 4 -25.30 8.18 22.82
CA ALA A 4 -24.65 8.37 21.53
C ALA A 4 -23.17 7.95 21.57
N SER A 5 -22.46 8.30 22.66
CA SER A 5 -21.08 7.87 22.88
C SER A 5 -20.95 6.35 22.95
N ASP A 6 -21.91 5.68 23.59
CA ASP A 6 -21.91 4.22 23.73
C ASP A 6 -22.25 3.51 22.40
N VAL A 7 -23.14 4.09 21.59
CA VAL A 7 -23.43 3.59 20.22
C VAL A 7 -22.18 3.73 19.34
N TYR A 8 -21.48 4.87 19.37
CA TYR A 8 -20.24 5.05 18.63
C TYR A 8 -19.14 4.09 19.05
N LYS A 9 -18.99 3.83 20.34
CA LYS A 9 -18.02 2.86 20.87
C LYS A 9 -18.35 1.45 20.38
N ARG A 10 -19.61 1.04 20.42
CA ARG A 10 -20.06 -0.28 19.91
C ARG A 10 -19.83 -0.45 18.42
N GLN A 11 -20.15 0.57 17.61
CA GLN A 11 -19.88 0.56 16.18
C GLN A 11 -18.38 0.55 15.85
N ALA A 12 -17.58 1.31 16.59
CA ALA A 12 -16.13 1.38 16.38
C ALA A 12 -15.42 0.06 16.76
N HIS A 13 -15.99 -0.72 17.69
CA HIS A 13 -15.42 -1.99 18.13
C HIS A 13 -15.98 -3.23 17.41
N GLY A 14 -16.85 -3.04 16.41
CA GLY A 14 -17.41 -4.16 15.63
C GLY A 14 -18.38 -5.04 16.42
N GLU A 15 -18.97 -4.51 17.49
CA GLU A 15 -20.02 -5.19 18.27
C GLU A 15 -21.31 -5.32 17.45
N ALA A 16 -21.32 -6.22 16.47
CA ALA A 16 -22.53 -6.81 15.97
C ALA A 16 -22.94 -7.89 16.97
N ASP A 17 -24.13 -7.80 17.54
CA ASP A 17 -24.71 -8.76 18.51
C ASP A 17 -23.92 -8.93 19.83
N GLY A 18 -23.17 -7.93 20.29
CA GLY A 18 -22.41 -7.96 21.54
C GLY A 18 -21.15 -8.83 21.49
N ARG A 19 -20.65 -9.18 20.32
CA ARG A 19 -19.39 -9.90 20.11
C ARG A 19 -18.34 -9.01 19.50
N ASP A 20 -17.15 -9.07 20.05
CA ASP A 20 -15.97 -8.40 19.51
C ASP A 20 -15.23 -9.38 18.59
N VAL A 21 -15.80 -9.58 17.40
CA VAL A 21 -15.42 -10.67 16.46
C VAL A 21 -13.94 -10.63 16.05
N TYR A 22 -13.30 -9.46 16.09
CA TYR A 22 -11.88 -9.37 15.75
C TYR A 22 -10.98 -9.76 16.94
N LEU A 23 -11.38 -9.48 18.20
CA LEU A 23 -10.66 -9.92 19.39
C LEU A 23 -10.78 -11.45 19.57
N ASP A 24 -11.91 -12.02 19.20
CA ASP A 24 -12.11 -13.47 19.23
C ASP A 24 -11.36 -14.22 18.10
N GLY A 25 -10.66 -13.51 17.24
CA GLY A 25 -9.91 -14.09 16.12
C GLY A 25 -10.77 -14.67 15.01
N GLN A 26 -12.05 -14.30 14.93
CA GLN A 26 -12.98 -14.80 13.92
C GLN A 26 -12.84 -14.14 12.57
N VAL A 27 -12.14 -13.00 12.49
CA VAL A 27 -11.83 -12.27 11.26
C VAL A 27 -10.34 -11.98 11.18
N SER A 28 -9.79 -12.01 9.98
CA SER A 28 -8.40 -11.66 9.72
C SER A 28 -8.30 -10.54 8.68
N GLY A 29 -7.19 -9.79 8.69
CA GLY A 29 -6.91 -8.74 7.71
C GLY A 29 -7.75 -7.46 7.85
N THR A 30 -8.52 -7.31 8.93
CA THR A 30 -9.36 -6.14 9.20
C THR A 30 -8.76 -5.19 10.22
N VAL A 31 -7.96 -5.69 11.15
CA VAL A 31 -7.24 -4.91 12.16
C VAL A 31 -5.77 -5.29 12.09
N TYR A 32 -4.89 -4.33 11.78
CA TYR A 32 -3.45 -4.58 11.66
C TYR A 32 -2.78 -4.79 13.01
N HIS A 33 -3.19 -4.03 14.01
CA HIS A 33 -2.66 -4.15 15.36
C HIS A 33 -3.69 -3.62 16.37
N GLY A 34 -4.23 -4.50 17.21
CA GLY A 34 -5.25 -4.19 18.22
C GLY A 34 -4.69 -4.02 19.64
N GLY A 35 -3.37 -3.89 19.81
CA GLY A 35 -2.74 -3.79 21.13
C GLY A 35 -2.99 -2.47 21.82
N GLU A 36 -3.37 -2.53 23.11
CA GLU A 36 -3.74 -1.38 23.93
C GLU A 36 -2.65 -0.29 23.99
N GLN A 37 -1.38 -0.68 24.14
CA GLN A 37 -0.25 0.27 24.20
C GLN A 37 -0.12 1.09 22.92
N LEU A 38 -0.27 0.45 21.76
CA LEU A 38 -0.21 1.15 20.48
C LEU A 38 -1.43 2.06 20.29
N ASN A 39 -2.60 1.61 20.69
CA ASN A 39 -3.82 2.42 20.60
C ASN A 39 -3.71 3.70 21.47
N GLN A 40 -3.17 3.59 22.67
CA GLN A 40 -2.91 4.74 23.54
C GLN A 40 -1.90 5.72 22.91
N LEU A 41 -0.81 5.20 22.31
CA LEU A 41 0.18 6.01 21.61
C LEU A 41 -0.44 6.75 20.41
N LEU A 42 -1.25 6.07 19.61
CA LEU A 42 -1.95 6.66 18.47
C LEU A 42 -2.93 7.74 18.90
N ALA A 43 -3.72 7.49 19.94
CA ALA A 43 -4.65 8.47 20.50
C ALA A 43 -3.93 9.73 20.99
N ALA A 44 -2.85 9.56 21.76
CA ALA A 44 -2.03 10.68 22.25
C ALA A 44 -1.34 11.45 21.10
N SER A 45 -0.97 10.76 20.03
CA SER A 45 -0.40 11.39 18.83
C SER A 45 -1.44 12.24 18.10
N ILE A 46 -2.65 11.72 17.92
CA ILE A 46 -3.76 12.48 17.31
C ILE A 46 -4.04 13.75 18.11
N GLU A 47 -4.15 13.64 19.43
CA GLU A 47 -4.41 14.78 20.32
C GLU A 47 -3.35 15.90 20.14
N ARG A 48 -2.07 15.52 20.07
CA ARG A 48 -0.95 16.47 19.94
C ARG A 48 -0.88 17.15 18.56
N PHE A 49 -1.26 16.44 17.50
CA PHE A 49 -1.09 16.91 16.14
C PHE A 49 -2.40 17.29 15.44
N LEU A 50 -3.51 17.34 16.18
CA LEU A 50 -4.86 17.58 15.62
C LEU A 50 -4.97 18.87 14.79
N LEU A 51 -4.23 19.92 15.19
CA LEU A 51 -4.25 21.23 14.51
C LEU A 51 -3.12 21.41 13.50
N THR A 52 -2.28 20.40 13.28
CA THR A 52 -1.19 20.48 12.30
C THR A 52 -1.72 20.30 10.88
N ASN A 53 -1.11 21.02 9.93
CA ASN A 53 -1.51 20.96 8.53
C ASN A 53 -0.27 20.79 7.62
N PRO A 54 -0.10 19.63 6.97
CA PRO A 54 1.05 19.37 6.11
C PRO A 54 1.11 20.23 4.84
N LEU A 55 0.00 20.88 4.45
CA LEU A 55 -0.01 21.83 3.33
C LEU A 55 0.78 23.12 3.61
N HIS A 56 1.11 23.37 4.87
CA HIS A 56 1.83 24.56 5.30
C HIS A 56 3.16 24.19 6.00
N PRO A 57 4.13 23.61 5.27
CA PRO A 57 5.39 23.15 5.86
C PRO A 57 6.24 24.27 6.45
N GLU A 58 6.04 25.51 6.01
CA GLU A 58 6.67 26.72 6.55
C GLU A 58 6.17 27.04 7.98
N VAL A 59 4.92 26.69 8.27
CA VAL A 59 4.31 26.85 9.61
C VAL A 59 4.57 25.65 10.49
N PHE A 60 4.61 24.45 9.90
CA PHE A 60 4.78 23.17 10.60
C PHE A 60 6.07 22.42 10.18
N PRO A 61 7.27 23.01 10.37
CA PRO A 61 8.52 22.39 9.90
C PRO A 61 8.83 21.04 10.55
N GLY A 62 8.36 20.82 11.79
CA GLY A 62 8.48 19.54 12.48
C GLY A 62 7.75 18.40 11.77
N LEU A 63 6.59 18.67 11.20
CA LEU A 63 5.80 17.68 10.45
C LEU A 63 6.52 17.28 9.16
N ARG A 64 7.05 18.25 8.42
CA ARG A 64 7.89 18.00 7.24
C ARG A 64 9.11 17.15 7.57
N LYS A 65 9.75 17.41 8.71
CA LYS A 65 10.90 16.62 9.17
C LYS A 65 10.50 15.18 9.44
N MET A 66 9.38 14.93 10.15
CA MET A 66 8.89 13.58 10.44
C MET A 66 8.58 12.80 9.15
N GLU A 67 7.96 13.43 8.17
CA GLU A 67 7.69 12.80 6.86
C GLU A 67 8.99 12.39 6.16
N ALA A 68 9.98 13.29 6.11
CA ALA A 68 11.29 12.99 5.53
C ALA A 68 12.02 11.87 6.27
N GLU A 69 11.91 11.82 7.60
CA GLU A 69 12.49 10.75 8.43
C GLU A 69 11.83 9.40 8.15
N VAL A 70 10.50 9.32 8.00
CA VAL A 70 9.79 8.10 7.63
C VAL A 70 10.27 7.59 6.27
N VAL A 71 10.36 8.47 5.27
CA VAL A 71 10.88 8.11 3.94
C VAL A 71 12.33 7.60 4.05
N SER A 72 13.19 8.28 4.80
CA SER A 72 14.58 7.87 5.01
C SER A 72 14.70 6.49 5.68
N MET A 73 13.90 6.20 6.70
CA MET A 73 13.86 4.90 7.37
C MET A 73 13.47 3.78 6.40
N VAL A 74 12.47 4.00 5.55
CA VAL A 74 12.04 3.03 4.54
C VAL A 74 13.12 2.81 3.48
N LEU A 75 13.75 3.87 2.99
CA LEU A 75 14.88 3.77 2.04
C LEU A 75 16.04 2.95 2.62
N GLN A 76 16.40 3.16 3.88
CA GLN A 76 17.42 2.37 4.56
C GLN A 76 17.02 0.90 4.72
N MET A 77 15.78 0.63 5.10
CA MET A 77 15.25 -0.73 5.27
C MET A 77 15.36 -1.54 3.97
N TYR A 78 15.16 -0.89 2.83
CA TYR A 78 15.26 -1.52 1.50
C TYR A 78 16.62 -1.35 0.81
N HIS A 79 17.65 -0.89 1.52
CA HIS A 79 19.00 -0.69 0.99
C HIS A 79 19.02 0.16 -0.30
N ALA A 80 18.25 1.23 -0.31
CA ALA A 80 18.13 2.10 -1.46
C ALA A 80 19.47 2.74 -1.82
N PRO A 81 19.82 2.90 -3.11
CA PRO A 81 21.06 3.53 -3.53
C PRO A 81 21.10 5.02 -3.16
N VAL A 82 22.28 5.60 -3.17
CA VAL A 82 22.48 7.04 -2.96
C VAL A 82 21.70 7.83 -4.01
N GLY A 83 20.95 8.83 -3.56
CA GLY A 83 20.07 9.64 -4.42
C GLY A 83 18.66 9.08 -4.62
N ALA A 84 18.34 7.92 -4.04
CA ALA A 84 16.97 7.43 -4.01
C ALA A 84 16.08 8.40 -3.21
N ALA A 85 14.84 8.53 -3.66
CA ALA A 85 13.83 9.38 -3.04
C ALA A 85 12.50 8.63 -2.90
N GLY A 86 11.61 9.20 -2.12
CA GLY A 86 10.27 8.65 -1.92
C GLY A 86 9.31 9.74 -1.47
N THR A 87 8.05 9.37 -1.36
CA THR A 87 6.98 10.21 -0.82
C THR A 87 6.00 9.36 -0.03
N THR A 88 5.32 9.97 0.91
CA THR A 88 4.16 9.38 1.56
C THR A 88 2.93 9.49 0.66
N THR A 89 1.96 8.61 0.85
CA THR A 89 0.70 8.58 0.12
C THR A 89 -0.46 8.38 1.10
N SER A 90 -1.69 8.50 0.61
CA SER A 90 -2.89 8.27 1.43
C SER A 90 -3.13 6.80 1.79
N GLY A 91 -2.37 5.87 1.20
CA GLY A 91 -2.49 4.44 1.47
C GLY A 91 -1.90 3.57 0.36
N GLY A 92 -1.90 2.24 0.57
CA GLY A 92 -1.27 1.28 -0.34
C GLY A 92 -1.80 1.33 -1.77
N THR A 93 -3.08 1.60 -1.96
CA THR A 93 -3.65 1.74 -3.31
C THR A 93 -3.01 2.91 -4.06
N GLU A 94 -2.90 4.08 -3.43
CA GLU A 94 -2.24 5.23 -4.05
C GLU A 94 -0.75 4.97 -4.28
N SER A 95 -0.06 4.31 -3.36
CA SER A 95 1.34 3.92 -3.54
C SER A 95 1.53 3.05 -4.78
N ILE A 96 0.66 2.06 -5.00
CA ILE A 96 0.69 1.21 -6.20
C ILE A 96 0.42 2.06 -7.46
N LEU A 97 -0.59 2.93 -7.42
CA LEU A 97 -0.90 3.83 -8.55
C LEU A 97 0.32 4.69 -8.90
N MET A 98 0.95 5.32 -7.91
CA MET A 98 2.12 6.17 -8.13
C MET A 98 3.33 5.39 -8.66
N ALA A 99 3.57 4.18 -8.17
CA ALA A 99 4.63 3.32 -8.69
C ALA A 99 4.41 2.96 -10.16
N VAL A 100 3.19 2.60 -10.55
CA VAL A 100 2.86 2.29 -11.95
C VAL A 100 2.98 3.54 -12.83
N LEU A 101 2.52 4.70 -12.34
CA LEU A 101 2.65 5.97 -13.05
C LEU A 101 4.13 6.34 -13.26
N ALA A 102 4.95 6.23 -12.21
CA ALA A 102 6.39 6.51 -12.29
C ALA A 102 7.08 5.63 -13.34
N MET A 103 6.79 4.33 -13.34
CA MET A 103 7.39 3.40 -14.31
C MET A 103 6.88 3.61 -15.73
N ARG A 104 5.62 4.02 -15.91
CA ARG A 104 5.09 4.44 -17.21
C ARG A 104 5.87 5.64 -17.76
N GLU A 105 6.02 6.69 -16.94
CA GLU A 105 6.72 7.91 -17.35
C GLU A 105 8.21 7.67 -17.58
N TRP A 106 8.85 6.86 -16.73
CA TRP A 106 10.22 6.43 -16.98
C TRP A 106 10.37 5.68 -18.31
N GLY A 107 9.52 4.71 -18.57
CA GLY A 107 9.53 3.96 -19.83
C GLY A 107 9.32 4.86 -21.05
N ARG A 108 8.48 5.88 -20.91
CA ARG A 108 8.24 6.88 -21.95
C ARG A 108 9.46 7.76 -22.19
N ALA A 109 10.06 8.28 -21.12
CA ALA A 109 11.18 9.23 -21.19
C ALA A 109 12.48 8.56 -21.64
N GLU A 110 12.83 7.41 -21.04
CA GLU A 110 14.13 6.78 -21.22
C GLU A 110 14.16 5.75 -22.35
N ARG A 111 13.01 5.19 -22.72
CA ARG A 111 12.91 4.09 -23.70
C ARG A 111 11.95 4.38 -24.87
N GLY A 112 11.28 5.53 -24.89
CA GLY A 112 10.32 5.89 -25.93
C GLY A 112 9.09 4.98 -25.99
N ILE A 113 8.75 4.28 -24.89
CA ILE A 113 7.62 3.35 -24.86
C ILE A 113 6.31 4.12 -24.88
N THR A 114 5.51 3.93 -25.94
CA THR A 114 4.19 4.57 -26.10
C THR A 114 3.02 3.69 -25.68
N ARG A 115 3.24 2.37 -25.56
CA ARG A 115 2.24 1.38 -25.13
C ARG A 115 2.79 0.55 -23.97
N PRO A 116 2.90 1.16 -22.77
CA PRO A 116 3.54 0.51 -21.64
C PRO A 116 2.73 -0.69 -21.14
N GLU A 117 3.46 -1.74 -20.73
CA GLU A 117 2.92 -2.97 -20.18
C GLU A 117 3.55 -3.27 -18.83
N ILE A 118 2.76 -3.84 -17.93
CA ILE A 118 3.25 -4.38 -16.65
C ILE A 118 2.91 -5.85 -16.55
N VAL A 119 3.80 -6.63 -15.94
CA VAL A 119 3.59 -8.07 -15.73
C VAL A 119 3.37 -8.30 -14.23
N VAL A 120 2.23 -8.88 -13.89
CA VAL A 120 1.78 -9.06 -12.51
C VAL A 120 1.29 -10.49 -12.26
N PRO A 121 1.49 -11.08 -11.05
CA PRO A 121 0.83 -12.33 -10.69
C PRO A 121 -0.70 -12.18 -10.71
N SER A 122 -1.42 -13.24 -11.04
CA SER A 122 -2.90 -13.23 -10.99
C SER A 122 -3.45 -12.94 -9.58
N SER A 123 -2.66 -13.18 -8.56
CA SER A 123 -2.96 -12.91 -7.15
C SER A 123 -2.58 -11.51 -6.68
N ALA A 124 -1.89 -10.70 -7.51
CA ALA A 124 -1.53 -9.34 -7.13
C ALA A 124 -2.77 -8.46 -6.90
N HIS A 125 -2.61 -7.48 -6.02
CA HIS A 125 -3.68 -6.57 -5.61
C HIS A 125 -4.37 -5.90 -6.82
N VAL A 126 -5.69 -5.75 -6.74
CA VAL A 126 -6.52 -5.16 -7.82
C VAL A 126 -6.14 -3.70 -8.16
N ALA A 127 -5.40 -3.01 -7.31
CA ALA A 127 -4.90 -1.66 -7.59
C ALA A 127 -4.01 -1.61 -8.84
N PHE A 128 -3.37 -2.71 -9.26
CA PHE A 128 -2.63 -2.77 -10.51
C PHE A 128 -3.56 -2.69 -11.73
N ASP A 129 -4.74 -3.35 -11.69
CA ASP A 129 -5.75 -3.21 -12.77
C ASP A 129 -6.31 -1.80 -12.80
N LYS A 130 -6.58 -1.24 -11.61
CA LYS A 130 -7.01 0.16 -11.49
C LYS A 130 -5.98 1.12 -12.10
N ALA A 131 -4.68 0.92 -11.81
CA ALA A 131 -3.61 1.69 -12.42
C ALA A 131 -3.57 1.53 -13.95
N GLY A 132 -3.72 0.30 -14.44
CA GLY A 132 -3.81 0.02 -15.88
C GLY A 132 -4.92 0.81 -16.55
N HIS A 133 -6.11 0.82 -15.94
CA HIS A 133 -7.26 1.58 -16.44
C HIS A 133 -7.02 3.10 -16.40
N TYR A 134 -6.53 3.64 -15.28
CA TYR A 134 -6.35 5.07 -15.11
C TYR A 134 -5.23 5.65 -15.99
N PHE A 135 -4.16 4.89 -16.17
CA PHE A 135 -2.95 5.38 -16.82
C PHE A 135 -2.72 4.82 -18.23
N GLY A 136 -3.66 4.03 -18.75
CA GLY A 136 -3.51 3.43 -20.07
C GLY A 136 -2.35 2.44 -20.17
N VAL A 137 -2.08 1.69 -19.09
CA VAL A 137 -1.03 0.67 -19.03
C VAL A 137 -1.66 -0.71 -19.18
N ILE A 138 -1.10 -1.53 -20.06
CA ILE A 138 -1.58 -2.90 -20.28
C ILE A 138 -1.11 -3.80 -19.13
N VAL A 139 -2.06 -4.42 -18.44
CA VAL A 139 -1.76 -5.33 -17.32
C VAL A 139 -1.76 -6.77 -17.83
N ARG A 140 -0.57 -7.39 -17.87
CA ARG A 140 -0.40 -8.80 -18.23
C ARG A 140 -0.37 -9.65 -16.96
N ARG A 141 -1.45 -10.40 -16.74
CA ARG A 141 -1.54 -11.31 -15.59
C ARG A 141 -0.93 -12.66 -15.91
N VAL A 142 -0.04 -13.13 -15.03
CA VAL A 142 0.55 -14.47 -15.11
C VAL A 142 -0.01 -15.35 -14.01
N PRO A 143 -0.20 -16.66 -14.27
CA PRO A 143 -0.81 -17.55 -13.30
C PRO A 143 0.10 -17.78 -12.09
N VAL A 144 -0.53 -18.04 -10.94
CA VAL A 144 0.11 -18.66 -9.78
C VAL A 144 -0.10 -20.17 -9.83
N ASP A 145 0.84 -20.91 -9.28
CA ASP A 145 0.71 -22.36 -9.12
C ASP A 145 -0.42 -22.68 -8.14
N ARG A 146 -1.26 -23.65 -8.47
CA ARG A 146 -2.46 -23.96 -7.67
C ARG A 146 -2.13 -24.60 -6.31
N LEU A 147 -1.04 -25.32 -6.22
CA LEU A 147 -0.63 -26.03 -4.99
C LEU A 147 0.26 -25.15 -4.12
N THR A 148 1.31 -24.58 -4.71
CA THR A 148 2.29 -23.77 -3.97
C THR A 148 1.85 -22.32 -3.78
N ARG A 149 0.86 -21.86 -4.52
CA ARG A 149 0.36 -20.48 -4.55
C ARG A 149 1.41 -19.43 -4.98
N LYS A 150 2.58 -19.88 -5.41
CA LYS A 150 3.67 -19.02 -5.91
C LYS A 150 3.47 -18.66 -7.38
N VAL A 151 3.97 -17.50 -7.77
CA VAL A 151 3.94 -17.08 -9.17
C VAL A 151 4.81 -18.03 -10.03
N GLN A 152 4.32 -18.33 -11.21
CA GLN A 152 5.07 -19.14 -12.19
C GLN A 152 6.12 -18.27 -12.88
N ILE A 153 7.37 -18.33 -12.42
CA ILE A 153 8.48 -17.49 -12.91
C ILE A 153 8.67 -17.60 -14.41
N ARG A 154 8.66 -18.83 -14.99
CA ARG A 154 8.75 -19.02 -16.43
C ARG A 154 7.62 -18.38 -17.23
N ALA A 155 6.43 -18.27 -16.66
CA ALA A 155 5.31 -17.57 -17.29
C ALA A 155 5.54 -16.04 -17.25
N MET A 156 6.09 -15.54 -16.14
CA MET A 156 6.46 -14.14 -16.00
C MET A 156 7.55 -13.76 -17.02
N GLU A 157 8.62 -14.55 -17.12
CA GLU A 157 9.69 -14.35 -18.13
C GLU A 157 9.16 -14.29 -19.55
N ARG A 158 8.27 -15.21 -19.95
CA ARG A 158 7.66 -15.22 -21.29
C ARG A 158 6.73 -14.04 -21.55
N ALA A 159 6.20 -13.41 -20.51
CA ALA A 159 5.33 -12.25 -20.66
C ALA A 159 6.10 -10.94 -20.84
N ILE A 160 7.41 -10.94 -20.56
CA ILE A 160 8.27 -9.75 -20.74
C ILE A 160 8.47 -9.50 -22.24
N ASN A 161 8.34 -8.24 -22.64
CA ASN A 161 8.61 -7.78 -24.01
C ASN A 161 9.18 -6.36 -24.01
N ALA A 162 9.42 -5.79 -25.18
CA ALA A 162 10.03 -4.46 -25.34
C ALA A 162 9.22 -3.32 -24.70
N ASN A 163 7.92 -3.51 -24.47
CA ASN A 163 7.04 -2.53 -23.85
C ASN A 163 6.90 -2.71 -22.32
N THR A 164 7.50 -3.75 -21.75
CA THR A 164 7.40 -4.01 -20.32
C THR A 164 8.19 -2.96 -19.53
N VAL A 165 7.48 -2.21 -18.66
CA VAL A 165 8.07 -1.16 -17.82
C VAL A 165 8.15 -1.57 -16.36
N LEU A 166 7.39 -2.57 -15.91
CA LEU A 166 7.35 -2.99 -14.51
C LEU A 166 7.06 -4.49 -14.40
N LEU A 167 7.79 -5.16 -13.51
CA LEU A 167 7.49 -6.50 -13.02
C LEU A 167 7.03 -6.39 -11.56
N VAL A 168 5.98 -7.09 -11.19
CA VAL A 168 5.41 -7.05 -9.86
C VAL A 168 5.64 -8.37 -9.14
N GLY A 169 6.25 -8.31 -7.96
CA GLY A 169 6.25 -9.36 -6.94
C GLY A 169 5.27 -9.01 -5.83
N SER A 170 4.49 -9.97 -5.36
CA SER A 170 3.56 -9.78 -4.24
C SER A 170 3.92 -10.78 -3.13
N ALA A 171 4.49 -10.27 -2.03
CA ALA A 171 4.94 -11.10 -0.91
C ALA A 171 4.93 -10.29 0.41
N PRO A 172 4.35 -10.82 1.48
CA PRO A 172 3.44 -11.96 1.48
C PRO A 172 2.16 -11.66 0.70
N ASN A 173 1.63 -12.66 0.00
CA ASN A 173 0.46 -12.48 -0.86
C ASN A 173 -0.83 -12.76 -0.10
N PHE A 174 -1.83 -11.90 -0.24
CA PHE A 174 -3.16 -12.13 0.35
C PHE A 174 -4.02 -12.97 -0.63
N PRO A 175 -4.78 -13.96 -0.13
CA PRO A 175 -4.94 -14.37 1.28
C PRO A 175 -3.97 -15.47 1.72
N ASP A 176 -3.10 -15.94 0.85
CA ASP A 176 -2.34 -17.19 1.01
C ASP A 176 -1.14 -17.06 1.96
N GLY A 177 -0.63 -15.85 2.20
CA GLY A 177 0.55 -15.60 3.02
C GLY A 177 1.88 -16.03 2.39
N MET A 178 1.91 -16.26 1.08
CA MET A 178 3.06 -16.77 0.33
C MET A 178 3.84 -15.64 -0.35
#